data_86ac5ebabb3c2fa9964e02fbfff3c38e
#
_entry.id   86ac5ebabb3c2fa9964e02fbfff3c38e
#
_cell.length_a   1.000
_cell.length_b   1.000
_cell.length_c   1.000
_cell.angle_alpha   90.00
_cell.angle_beta   90.00
_cell.angle_gamma   90.00
#
_symmetry.space_group_name_H-M   'P 1'
#
loop_
_entity.id
_entity.type
_entity.pdbx_description
1 polymer ?
#
loop_
_entity_poly.entity_id
_entity_poly.type
_entity_poly.pdbx_seq_one_letter_code
_entity_poly.pdbx_strand_id
1 'polypeptide(L)'
;MGARTRGLALLIFAGVLLAGCGAGGDPEAGERLYTSLTIGRADAPGCITCHSLEPGEIKVGPSHAGVARRAAEVVQQGDYTGSATSAEDFLRESILDPNAFVESGFVPGVMYQAYSSTLTDGQLADLVAYLLTLE
;
A
#
# COMPACT_ATOMS: atom_id res chain seq x y z
N MET A 1 -69.11 5.30 25.85
CA MET A 1 -68.22 6.06 24.95
C MET A 1 -66.79 5.77 25.34
N GLY A 2 -66.11 4.86 24.64
CA GLY A 2 -64.75 4.39 24.96
C GLY A 2 -63.74 4.98 23.97
N ALA A 3 -62.82 5.78 24.49
CA ALA A 3 -61.72 6.31 23.72
C ALA A 3 -60.63 5.24 23.61
N ARG A 4 -60.31 4.80 22.39
CA ARG A 4 -59.22 3.90 22.07
C ARG A 4 -57.97 4.72 21.79
N THR A 5 -57.03 4.77 22.74
CA THR A 5 -55.69 5.30 22.52
C THR A 5 -54.85 4.30 21.71
N ARG A 6 -54.53 4.66 20.46
CA ARG A 6 -53.59 3.93 19.62
C ARG A 6 -52.15 4.33 20.00
N GLY A 7 -51.46 3.43 20.71
CA GLY A 7 -50.04 3.56 20.97
C GLY A 7 -49.24 3.37 19.67
N LEU A 8 -48.50 4.41 19.26
CA LEU A 8 -47.59 4.38 18.14
C LEU A 8 -46.26 3.82 18.66
N ALA A 9 -45.95 2.56 18.34
CA ALA A 9 -44.67 1.95 18.65
C ALA A 9 -43.61 2.46 17.68
N LEU A 10 -42.68 3.28 18.19
CA LEU A 10 -41.52 3.79 17.45
C LEU A 10 -40.45 2.69 17.43
N LEU A 11 -40.33 1.98 16.30
CA LEU A 11 -39.23 1.04 16.05
C LEU A 11 -37.98 1.83 15.74
N ILE A 12 -37.08 1.92 16.72
CA ILE A 12 -35.71 2.45 16.53
C ILE A 12 -34.90 1.35 15.84
N PHE A 13 -34.66 1.49 14.55
CA PHE A 13 -33.70 0.69 13.81
C PHE A 13 -32.28 1.15 14.21
N ALA A 14 -31.65 0.44 15.12
CA ALA A 14 -30.23 0.60 15.39
C ALA A 14 -29.45 0.01 14.20
N GLY A 15 -29.04 0.88 13.27
CA GLY A 15 -28.14 0.51 12.19
C GLY A 15 -26.77 0.14 12.76
N VAL A 16 -26.46 -1.16 12.82
CA VAL A 16 -25.10 -1.64 13.08
C VAL A 16 -24.25 -1.32 11.85
N LEU A 17 -23.44 -0.27 11.93
CA LEU A 17 -22.36 -0.02 10.98
C LEU A 17 -21.35 -1.14 11.18
N LEU A 18 -21.44 -2.20 10.39
CA LEU A 18 -20.36 -3.15 10.20
C LEU A 18 -19.25 -2.40 9.47
N ALA A 19 -18.27 -1.90 10.23
CA ALA A 19 -16.99 -1.51 9.68
C ALA A 19 -16.40 -2.78 9.05
N GLY A 20 -16.57 -2.93 7.73
CA GLY A 20 -15.92 -3.99 6.98
C GLY A 20 -14.43 -3.81 7.12
N CYS A 21 -13.75 -4.72 7.83
CA CYS A 21 -12.32 -4.93 7.66
C CYS A 21 -12.14 -5.40 6.21
N GLY A 22 -11.96 -4.44 5.29
CA GLY A 22 -11.55 -4.75 3.92
C GLY A 22 -10.24 -5.50 3.95
N ALA A 23 -10.10 -6.53 3.12
CA ALA A 23 -8.83 -7.25 2.92
C ALA A 23 -7.73 -6.36 2.31
N GLY A 24 -8.01 -5.10 2.03
CA GLY A 24 -7.06 -4.07 1.59
C GLY A 24 -6.50 -3.28 2.78
N GLY A 25 -5.25 -2.82 2.69
CA GLY A 25 -4.62 -1.99 3.71
C GLY A 25 -5.26 -0.59 3.82
N ASP A 26 -4.89 0.13 4.88
CA ASP A 26 -5.27 1.53 5.12
C ASP A 26 -4.24 2.47 4.46
N PRO A 27 -4.60 3.23 3.40
CA PRO A 27 -3.66 4.11 2.71
C PRO A 27 -3.16 5.26 3.61
N GLU A 28 -3.94 5.75 4.58
CA GLU A 28 -3.47 6.77 5.51
C GLU A 28 -2.42 6.22 6.49
N ALA A 29 -2.59 4.97 6.95
CA ALA A 29 -1.57 4.26 7.73
C ALA A 29 -0.32 4.01 6.87
N GLY A 30 -0.50 3.67 5.59
CA GLY A 30 0.57 3.50 4.61
C GLY A 30 1.37 4.77 4.38
N GLU A 31 0.71 5.92 4.24
CA GLU A 31 1.37 7.23 4.12
C GLU A 31 2.26 7.54 5.33
N ARG A 32 1.75 7.30 6.54
CA ARG A 32 2.53 7.49 7.78
C ARG A 32 3.76 6.59 7.82
N LEU A 33 3.64 5.33 7.40
CA LEU A 33 4.78 4.41 7.28
C LEU A 33 5.75 4.88 6.21
N TYR A 34 5.27 5.24 5.03
CA TYR A 34 6.09 5.69 3.91
C TYR A 34 6.95 6.90 4.26
N THR A 35 6.37 7.89 4.94
CA THR A 35 7.02 9.16 5.29
C THR A 35 7.88 9.09 6.54
N SER A 36 7.82 7.99 7.31
CA SER A 36 8.68 7.76 8.46
C SER A 36 10.13 7.50 8.03
N LEU A 37 11.10 7.93 8.83
CA LEU A 37 12.52 7.66 8.55
C LEU A 37 12.88 6.20 8.77
N THR A 38 12.23 5.55 9.73
CA THR A 38 12.38 4.11 10.02
C THR A 38 11.01 3.47 10.19
N ILE A 39 10.89 2.19 9.78
CA ILE A 39 9.64 1.44 9.83
C ILE A 39 9.86 -0.02 10.27
N GLY A 40 8.79 -0.63 10.71
CA GLY A 40 8.76 -2.04 11.06
C GLY A 40 9.58 -2.39 12.30
N ARG A 41 9.92 -3.66 12.41
CA ARG A 41 10.82 -4.16 13.46
C ARG A 41 12.26 -3.89 13.02
N ALA A 42 13.15 -3.72 13.96
CA ALA A 42 14.59 -3.48 13.68
C ALA A 42 14.90 -2.17 12.92
N ASP A 43 14.02 -1.15 13.00
CA ASP A 43 14.27 0.18 12.45
C ASP A 43 14.73 0.17 10.98
N ALA A 44 14.04 -0.61 10.14
CA ALA A 44 14.31 -0.62 8.71
C ALA A 44 14.11 0.77 8.09
N PRO A 45 14.89 1.18 7.08
CA PRO A 45 14.75 2.49 6.46
C PRO A 45 13.33 2.67 5.88
N GLY A 46 12.73 3.84 6.13
CA GLY A 46 11.44 4.20 5.51
C GLY A 46 11.59 4.55 4.04
N CYS A 47 10.54 4.39 3.28
CA CYS A 47 10.56 4.53 1.82
C CYS A 47 11.04 5.92 1.36
N ILE A 48 10.62 6.98 2.06
CA ILE A 48 10.97 8.38 1.74
C ILE A 48 12.47 8.66 1.83
N THR A 49 13.24 7.82 2.53
CA THR A 49 14.70 7.99 2.64
C THR A 49 15.42 7.70 1.32
N CYS A 50 14.84 6.85 0.48
CA CYS A 50 15.42 6.40 -0.79
C CYS A 50 14.60 6.79 -2.02
N HIS A 51 13.30 7.08 -1.86
CA HIS A 51 12.38 7.43 -2.94
C HIS A 51 11.82 8.84 -2.76
N SER A 52 11.53 9.52 -3.88
CA SER A 52 10.85 10.80 -3.92
C SER A 52 9.38 10.63 -4.27
N LEU A 53 8.54 11.60 -3.91
CA LEU A 53 7.17 11.74 -4.40
C LEU A 53 7.08 12.80 -5.53
N GLU A 54 8.19 13.48 -5.84
CA GLU A 54 8.24 14.47 -6.91
C GLU A 54 8.48 13.78 -8.26
N PRO A 55 7.70 14.15 -9.31
CA PRO A 55 7.87 13.57 -10.63
C PRO A 55 9.30 13.74 -11.19
N GLY A 56 9.92 12.62 -11.57
CA GLY A 56 11.25 12.62 -12.17
C GLY A 56 12.42 12.86 -11.21
N GLU A 57 12.17 13.08 -9.93
CA GLU A 57 13.24 13.18 -8.93
C GLU A 57 13.75 11.81 -8.56
N ILE A 58 14.98 11.51 -8.96
CA ILE A 58 15.68 10.27 -8.58
C ILE A 58 16.53 10.54 -7.34
N LYS A 59 16.34 9.72 -6.32
CA LYS A 59 17.23 9.63 -5.15
C LYS A 59 18.10 8.36 -5.26
N VAL A 60 18.08 7.51 -4.26
CA VAL A 60 18.71 6.18 -4.31
C VAL A 60 17.91 5.25 -5.22
N GLY A 61 16.59 5.36 -5.16
CA GLY A 61 15.63 4.65 -5.99
C GLY A 61 14.84 5.60 -6.91
N PRO A 62 13.95 5.05 -7.77
CA PRO A 62 13.08 5.82 -8.63
C PRO A 62 12.07 6.66 -7.85
N SER A 63 11.58 7.73 -8.47
CA SER A 63 10.44 8.48 -7.95
C SER A 63 9.20 7.60 -7.85
N HIS A 64 8.44 7.73 -6.77
CA HIS A 64 7.15 7.06 -6.63
C HIS A 64 5.96 7.91 -7.12
N ALA A 65 6.19 9.12 -7.66
CA ALA A 65 5.15 9.82 -8.42
C ALA A 65 4.67 8.95 -9.58
N GLY A 66 3.36 8.68 -9.67
CA GLY A 66 2.77 7.81 -10.68
C GLY A 66 3.16 6.34 -10.59
N VAL A 67 3.59 5.84 -9.43
CA VAL A 67 4.06 4.47 -9.27
C VAL A 67 2.96 3.44 -9.50
N ALA A 68 1.70 3.74 -9.15
CA ALA A 68 0.57 2.84 -9.38
C ALA A 68 0.40 2.51 -10.87
N ARG A 69 0.42 3.54 -11.72
CA ARG A 69 0.32 3.36 -13.16
C ARG A 69 1.53 2.61 -13.73
N ARG A 70 2.77 3.00 -13.31
CA ARG A 70 3.98 2.30 -13.78
C ARG A 70 3.99 0.83 -13.37
N ALA A 71 3.56 0.50 -12.16
CA ALA A 71 3.44 -0.89 -11.71
C ALA A 71 2.51 -1.72 -12.62
N ALA A 72 1.36 -1.14 -13.02
CA ALA A 72 0.45 -1.80 -13.95
C ALA A 72 1.05 -1.97 -15.36
N GLU A 73 1.89 -1.03 -15.79
CA GLU A 73 2.58 -1.10 -17.09
C GLU A 73 3.71 -2.15 -17.07
N VAL A 74 4.50 -2.20 -15.99
CA VAL A 74 5.66 -3.10 -15.86
C VAL A 74 5.24 -4.56 -15.96
N VAL A 75 4.19 -4.99 -15.30
CA VAL A 75 3.72 -6.39 -15.35
C VAL A 75 3.26 -6.85 -16.73
N GLN A 76 3.07 -5.91 -17.67
CA GLN A 76 2.73 -6.20 -19.08
C GLN A 76 3.96 -6.20 -20.00
N GLN A 77 5.15 -5.86 -19.50
CA GLN A 77 6.37 -5.80 -20.31
C GLN A 77 6.93 -7.20 -20.54
N GLY A 78 7.47 -7.43 -21.72
CA GLY A 78 8.02 -8.74 -22.09
C GLY A 78 9.34 -9.09 -21.40
N ASP A 79 9.99 -8.13 -20.77
CA ASP A 79 11.24 -8.27 -20.01
C ASP A 79 11.02 -8.28 -18.49
N TYR A 80 9.77 -8.22 -18.02
CA TYR A 80 9.46 -8.39 -16.62
C TYR A 80 9.82 -9.81 -16.15
N THR A 81 10.67 -9.89 -15.12
CA THR A 81 11.23 -11.16 -14.59
C THR A 81 10.56 -11.66 -13.33
N GLY A 82 9.69 -10.84 -12.73
CA GLY A 82 8.96 -11.20 -11.50
C GLY A 82 7.75 -12.12 -11.78
N SER A 83 6.95 -12.33 -10.75
CA SER A 83 5.77 -13.19 -10.77
C SER A 83 4.44 -12.42 -10.65
N ALA A 84 4.48 -11.12 -10.45
CA ALA A 84 3.29 -10.30 -10.28
C ALA A 84 2.44 -10.23 -11.54
N THR A 85 1.12 -10.15 -11.37
CA THR A 85 0.14 -10.07 -12.45
C THR A 85 -0.72 -8.81 -12.40
N SER A 86 -0.57 -8.03 -11.34
CA SER A 86 -1.26 -6.76 -11.12
C SER A 86 -0.32 -5.71 -10.53
N ALA A 87 -0.72 -4.44 -10.55
CA ALA A 87 0.02 -3.36 -9.89
C ALA A 87 0.20 -3.63 -8.39
N GLU A 88 -0.83 -4.12 -7.71
CA GLU A 88 -0.78 -4.47 -6.30
C GLU A 88 0.26 -5.57 -6.03
N ASP A 89 0.23 -6.66 -6.83
CA ASP A 89 1.19 -7.76 -6.69
C ASP A 89 2.61 -7.28 -6.95
N PHE A 90 2.82 -6.43 -7.97
CA PHE A 90 4.13 -5.87 -8.30
C PHE A 90 4.69 -5.02 -7.15
N LEU A 91 3.88 -4.14 -6.57
CA LEU A 91 4.30 -3.31 -5.45
C LEU A 91 4.64 -4.17 -4.22
N ARG A 92 3.84 -5.19 -3.96
CA ARG A 92 4.09 -6.16 -2.89
C ARG A 92 5.39 -6.94 -3.12
N GLU A 93 5.57 -7.48 -4.33
CA GLU A 93 6.79 -8.21 -4.73
C GLU A 93 8.02 -7.33 -4.62
N SER A 94 7.98 -6.10 -5.14
CA SER A 94 9.10 -5.16 -5.10
C SER A 94 9.53 -4.77 -3.67
N ILE A 95 8.61 -4.77 -2.70
CA ILE A 95 8.94 -4.54 -1.30
C ILE A 95 9.56 -5.79 -0.66
N LEU A 96 9.01 -6.98 -0.94
CA LEU A 96 9.42 -8.24 -0.28
C LEU A 96 10.65 -8.88 -0.91
N ASP A 97 10.79 -8.76 -2.23
CA ASP A 97 11.92 -9.25 -3.04
C ASP A 97 12.32 -8.18 -4.07
N PRO A 98 13.05 -7.13 -3.64
CA PRO A 98 13.38 -6.01 -4.52
C PRO A 98 14.28 -6.36 -5.70
N ASN A 99 14.83 -7.56 -5.75
CA ASN A 99 15.63 -8.04 -6.87
C ASN A 99 14.86 -8.90 -7.87
N ALA A 100 13.59 -9.24 -7.62
CA ALA A 100 12.74 -9.96 -8.56
C ALA A 100 12.63 -9.23 -9.91
N PHE A 101 12.54 -7.90 -9.84
CA PHE A 101 12.64 -6.99 -10.99
C PHE A 101 13.32 -5.68 -10.59
N VAL A 102 14.33 -5.27 -11.32
CA VAL A 102 15.03 -4.01 -11.13
C VAL A 102 14.87 -3.15 -12.37
N GLU A 103 14.25 -1.96 -12.22
CA GLU A 103 14.06 -1.02 -13.32
C GLU A 103 15.40 -0.64 -13.97
N SER A 104 15.37 -0.46 -15.30
CA SER A 104 16.56 -0.03 -16.05
C SER A 104 17.15 1.27 -15.50
N GLY A 105 18.46 1.29 -15.29
CA GLY A 105 19.20 2.40 -14.71
C GLY A 105 19.43 2.29 -13.21
N PHE A 106 18.86 1.29 -12.53
CA PHE A 106 19.11 1.00 -11.11
C PHE A 106 19.94 -0.26 -10.92
N VAL A 107 20.52 -0.42 -9.73
CA VAL A 107 21.46 -1.51 -9.41
C VAL A 107 20.81 -2.48 -8.44
N PRO A 108 20.86 -3.80 -8.70
CA PRO A 108 20.35 -4.82 -7.78
C PRO A 108 21.04 -4.74 -6.41
N GLY A 109 20.30 -5.09 -5.36
CA GLY A 109 20.82 -5.15 -4.00
C GLY A 109 20.94 -3.80 -3.26
N VAL A 110 20.57 -2.68 -3.91
CA VAL A 110 20.63 -1.34 -3.30
C VAL A 110 19.42 -1.07 -2.41
N MET A 111 18.22 -1.48 -2.82
CA MET A 111 17.04 -1.38 -1.96
C MET A 111 17.20 -2.31 -0.75
N TYR A 112 16.66 -1.94 0.40
CA TYR A 112 16.75 -2.76 1.62
C TYR A 112 16.11 -4.15 1.41
N GLN A 113 16.89 -5.21 1.70
CA GLN A 113 16.54 -6.59 1.32
C GLN A 113 15.72 -7.35 2.39
N ALA A 114 15.48 -6.78 3.55
CA ALA A 114 14.92 -7.51 4.68
C ALA A 114 13.51 -7.04 5.10
N TYR A 115 12.78 -6.34 4.23
CA TYR A 115 11.40 -5.92 4.55
C TYR A 115 10.48 -7.11 4.82
N SER A 116 10.70 -8.25 4.16
CA SER A 116 9.94 -9.49 4.38
C SER A 116 10.00 -10.02 5.81
N SER A 117 11.07 -9.70 6.56
CA SER A 117 11.23 -10.10 7.97
C SER A 117 10.97 -8.96 8.95
N THR A 118 10.88 -7.71 8.50
CA THR A 118 10.74 -6.53 9.35
C THR A 118 9.34 -5.93 9.36
N LEU A 119 8.62 -6.01 8.25
CA LEU A 119 7.22 -5.57 8.17
C LEU A 119 6.26 -6.67 8.63
N THR A 120 5.16 -6.27 9.25
CA THR A 120 4.01 -7.15 9.41
C THR A 120 3.18 -7.16 8.12
N ASP A 121 2.33 -8.19 7.94
CA ASP A 121 1.42 -8.27 6.79
C ASP A 121 0.50 -7.03 6.70
N GLY A 122 0.04 -6.51 7.85
CA GLY A 122 -0.77 -5.28 7.91
C GLY A 122 0.01 -4.05 7.43
N GLN A 123 1.25 -3.86 7.90
CA GLN A 123 2.09 -2.74 7.45
C GLN A 123 2.40 -2.82 5.96
N LEU A 124 2.63 -4.02 5.43
CA LEU A 124 2.83 -4.23 4.01
C LEU A 124 1.56 -3.89 3.22
N ALA A 125 0.40 -4.34 3.69
CA ALA A 125 -0.88 -4.03 3.06
C ALA A 125 -1.15 -2.51 3.04
N ASP A 126 -0.89 -1.83 4.16
CA ASP A 126 -1.06 -0.37 4.29
C ASP A 126 -0.13 0.39 3.32
N LEU A 127 1.15 0.01 3.26
CA LEU A 127 2.11 0.61 2.32
C LEU A 127 1.69 0.42 0.86
N VAL A 128 1.26 -0.77 0.48
CA VAL A 128 0.78 -1.07 -0.88
C VAL A 128 -0.48 -0.26 -1.19
N ALA A 129 -1.43 -0.17 -0.24
CA ALA A 129 -2.63 0.63 -0.40
C ALA A 129 -2.29 2.13 -0.63
N TYR A 130 -1.32 2.67 0.10
CA TYR A 130 -0.85 4.03 -0.12
C TYR A 130 -0.19 4.21 -1.49
N LEU A 131 0.74 3.33 -1.87
CA LEU A 131 1.44 3.41 -3.15
C LEU A 131 0.47 3.35 -4.33
N LEU A 132 -0.63 2.60 -4.22
CA LEU A 132 -1.70 2.55 -5.22
C LEU A 132 -2.47 3.87 -5.37
N THR A 133 -2.38 4.80 -4.42
CA THR A 133 -2.97 6.15 -4.55
C THR A 133 -2.09 7.11 -5.33
N LEU A 134 -0.82 6.78 -5.57
CA LEU A 134 0.16 7.62 -6.25
C LEU A 134 0.09 7.42 -7.78
N GLU A 135 -0.87 8.12 -8.41
CA GLU A 135 -1.12 8.09 -9.87
C GLU A 135 -0.32 9.13 -10.66
#